data_6a4bd416f910644407fb0f2d4a718e06
#
_entry.id   6a4bd416f910644407fb0f2d4a718e06
#
_cell.length_a   1.000
_cell.length_b   1.000
_cell.length_c   1.000
_cell.angle_alpha   90.00
_cell.angle_beta   90.00
_cell.angle_gamma   90.00
#
_symmetry.space_group_name_H-M   'P 1'
#
loop_
_entity.id
_entity.type
_entity.pdbx_description
1 polymer ?
#
loop_
_entity_poly.entity_id
_entity_poly.type
_entity_poly.pdbx_seq_one_letter_code
_entity_poly.pdbx_strand_id
1 'polypeptide(L)'
;SGPFCTVLLADMGAEVIKIEPPKGDNVRNQGEFVDGYSAYFAQFNRNKKSVVLDLYQSEDKEKLKKLLKNADVIVDNFRPGVLAKMGFDRNTLSSINPRLVQASVNGFGSEGEYSQRPAFDFIAQAISGFMSLNGSEKTGPVRTAAPISDLIAGLYLSLIHISEPTRRP
;
A
#
# COMPACT_ATOMS: atom_id res chain seq x y z
N SER A 1 -2.63 0.33 4.62
CA SER A 1 -2.26 1.70 4.18
C SER A 1 -2.38 1.86 2.67
N GLY A 2 -1.54 1.20 1.87
CA GLY A 2 -1.54 1.31 0.39
C GLY A 2 -2.89 1.04 -0.26
N PRO A 3 -3.58 -0.05 0.05
CA PRO A 3 -4.93 -0.30 -0.47
C PRO A 3 -5.94 0.78 -0.11
N PHE A 4 -5.83 1.40 1.07
CA PHE A 4 -6.70 2.51 1.46
C PHE A 4 -6.41 3.78 0.66
N CYS A 5 -5.13 4.15 0.49
CA CYS A 5 -4.74 5.23 -0.40
C CYS A 5 -5.35 5.06 -1.80
N THR A 6 -5.16 3.89 -2.38
CA THR A 6 -5.57 3.64 -3.77
C THR A 6 -7.09 3.48 -3.95
N VAL A 7 -7.85 3.08 -2.91
CA VAL A 7 -9.32 3.09 -3.01
C VAL A 7 -9.86 4.52 -2.96
N LEU A 8 -9.26 5.42 -2.19
CA LEU A 8 -9.66 6.83 -2.19
C LEU A 8 -9.44 7.47 -3.56
N LEU A 9 -8.30 7.18 -4.20
CA LEU A 9 -8.04 7.65 -5.57
C LEU A 9 -9.01 7.05 -6.58
N ALA A 10 -9.33 5.75 -6.47
CA ALA A 10 -10.29 5.08 -7.33
C ALA A 10 -11.72 5.67 -7.17
N ASP A 11 -12.14 5.95 -5.93
CA ASP A 11 -13.42 6.58 -5.64
C ASP A 11 -13.52 8.02 -6.20
N MET A 12 -12.37 8.69 -6.38
CA MET A 12 -12.28 10.01 -7.03
C MET A 12 -12.08 9.94 -8.55
N GLY A 13 -12.15 8.76 -9.15
CA GLY A 13 -12.14 8.56 -10.59
C GLY A 13 -10.79 8.17 -11.20
N ALA A 14 -9.75 7.90 -10.40
CA ALA A 14 -8.51 7.35 -10.91
C ALA A 14 -8.69 5.90 -11.38
N GLU A 15 -8.08 5.53 -12.51
CA GLU A 15 -7.97 4.13 -12.90
C GLU A 15 -6.92 3.42 -12.05
N VAL A 16 -7.36 2.52 -11.20
CA VAL A 16 -6.48 1.76 -10.31
C VAL A 16 -6.41 0.31 -10.74
N ILE A 17 -5.21 -0.14 -11.09
CA ILE A 17 -4.91 -1.55 -11.42
C ILE A 17 -4.20 -2.16 -10.22
N LYS A 18 -4.85 -3.14 -9.58
CA LYS A 18 -4.28 -3.90 -8.48
C LYS A 18 -3.58 -5.12 -9.02
N ILE A 19 -2.28 -5.20 -8.82
CA ILE A 19 -1.50 -6.40 -9.13
C ILE A 19 -1.57 -7.36 -7.94
N GLU A 20 -1.99 -8.58 -8.20
CA GLU A 20 -2.11 -9.64 -7.19
C GLU A 20 -1.23 -10.84 -7.55
N PRO A 21 -0.66 -11.54 -6.55
CA PRO A 21 0.04 -12.79 -6.80
C PRO A 21 -0.94 -13.89 -7.24
N PRO A 22 -0.48 -15.02 -7.81
CA PRO A 22 -1.36 -16.10 -8.29
C PRO A 22 -2.37 -16.65 -7.28
N LYS A 23 -2.04 -16.57 -5.99
CA LYS A 23 -2.95 -16.99 -4.89
C LYS A 23 -3.92 -15.88 -4.47
N GLY A 24 -3.88 -14.72 -5.12
CA GLY A 24 -4.63 -13.53 -4.72
C GLY A 24 -4.03 -12.82 -3.50
N ASP A 25 -4.61 -11.67 -3.18
CA ASP A 25 -4.28 -10.94 -1.95
C ASP A 25 -4.77 -11.72 -0.73
N ASN A 26 -3.93 -11.85 0.29
CA ASN A 26 -4.28 -12.53 1.54
C ASN A 26 -5.53 -11.96 2.23
N VAL A 27 -5.81 -10.67 2.02
CA VAL A 27 -6.98 -9.98 2.57
C VAL A 27 -8.30 -10.52 1.99
N ARG A 28 -8.27 -11.18 0.83
CA ARG A 28 -9.44 -11.87 0.26
C ARG A 28 -10.00 -12.96 1.16
N ASN A 29 -9.17 -13.47 2.09
CA ASN A 29 -9.53 -14.53 3.02
C ASN A 29 -9.74 -14.02 4.46
N GLN A 30 -9.91 -12.71 4.64
CA GLN A 30 -10.01 -12.07 5.97
C GLN A 30 -11.37 -11.37 6.15
N GLY A 31 -11.77 -11.22 7.40
CA GLY A 31 -12.97 -10.51 7.79
C GLY A 31 -14.26 -11.34 7.61
N GLU A 32 -15.39 -10.67 7.67
CA GLU A 32 -16.70 -11.26 7.43
C GLU A 32 -16.92 -11.51 5.93
N PHE A 33 -17.59 -12.60 5.63
CA PHE A 33 -17.95 -12.99 4.26
C PHE A 33 -19.43 -12.72 3.99
N VAL A 34 -19.70 -12.00 2.91
CA VAL A 34 -21.04 -11.76 2.40
C VAL A 34 -21.11 -12.31 0.97
N ASP A 35 -22.04 -13.23 0.71
CA ASP A 35 -22.18 -13.90 -0.60
C ASP A 35 -20.89 -14.52 -1.13
N GLY A 36 -20.04 -15.04 -0.25
CA GLY A 36 -18.76 -15.66 -0.59
C GLY A 36 -17.61 -14.69 -0.83
N TYR A 37 -17.80 -13.39 -0.61
CA TYR A 37 -16.77 -12.35 -0.75
C TYR A 37 -16.40 -11.76 0.60
N SER A 38 -15.11 -11.52 0.81
CA SER A 38 -14.63 -10.80 1.98
C SER A 38 -15.11 -9.34 1.95
N ALA A 39 -15.94 -8.96 2.90
CA ALA A 39 -16.37 -7.57 3.08
C ALA A 39 -15.17 -6.65 3.37
N TYR A 40 -14.17 -7.16 4.09
CA TYR A 40 -12.94 -6.43 4.39
C TYR A 40 -12.12 -6.16 3.11
N PHE A 41 -11.98 -7.16 2.23
CA PHE A 41 -11.33 -6.95 0.93
C PHE A 41 -12.09 -5.93 0.07
N ALA A 42 -13.42 -6.06 -0.02
CA ALA A 42 -14.26 -5.17 -0.82
C ALA A 42 -14.17 -3.71 -0.34
N GLN A 43 -14.14 -3.49 0.98
CA GLN A 43 -14.02 -2.16 1.57
C GLN A 43 -12.80 -1.39 1.06
N PHE A 44 -11.65 -2.07 0.91
CA PHE A 44 -10.39 -1.43 0.51
C PHE A 44 -10.04 -1.57 -0.97
N ASN A 45 -10.81 -2.36 -1.74
CA ASN A 45 -10.46 -2.65 -3.12
C ASN A 45 -11.59 -2.43 -4.14
N ARG A 46 -12.73 -1.84 -3.72
CA ARG A 46 -13.79 -1.44 -4.67
C ARG A 46 -13.22 -0.48 -5.71
N ASN A 47 -13.83 -0.44 -6.87
CA ASN A 47 -13.45 0.42 -8.00
C ASN A 47 -12.06 0.15 -8.58
N LYS A 48 -11.37 -0.93 -8.19
CA LYS A 48 -10.09 -1.32 -8.74
C LYS A 48 -10.24 -2.45 -9.75
N LYS A 49 -9.44 -2.43 -10.79
CA LYS A 49 -9.26 -3.55 -11.71
C LYS A 49 -8.18 -4.48 -11.15
N SER A 50 -8.46 -5.78 -11.05
CA SER A 50 -7.48 -6.76 -10.57
C SER A 50 -6.81 -7.47 -11.72
N VAL A 51 -5.50 -7.62 -11.65
CA VAL A 51 -4.67 -8.38 -12.58
C VAL A 51 -3.76 -9.31 -11.79
N VAL A 52 -3.79 -10.59 -12.13
CA VAL A 52 -2.93 -11.60 -11.50
C VAL A 52 -1.60 -11.67 -12.24
N LEU A 53 -0.50 -11.40 -11.55
CA LEU A 53 0.86 -11.52 -12.08
C LEU A 53 1.77 -12.16 -11.03
N ASP A 54 2.55 -13.16 -11.45
CA ASP A 54 3.66 -13.68 -10.65
C ASP A 54 4.94 -12.89 -10.95
N LEU A 55 5.25 -11.94 -10.10
CA LEU A 55 6.43 -11.07 -10.28
C LEU A 55 7.77 -11.79 -10.05
N TYR A 56 7.77 -13.10 -9.85
CA TYR A 56 8.98 -13.93 -9.90
C TYR A 56 9.18 -14.55 -11.29
N GLN A 57 8.17 -14.51 -12.16
CA GLN A 57 8.23 -15.01 -13.55
C GLN A 57 8.59 -13.86 -14.50
N SER A 58 9.51 -14.15 -15.44
CA SER A 58 9.98 -13.14 -16.41
C SER A 58 8.86 -12.62 -17.31
N GLU A 59 7.97 -13.49 -17.77
CA GLU A 59 6.85 -13.11 -18.62
C GLU A 59 5.92 -12.11 -17.94
N ASP A 60 5.58 -12.34 -16.68
CA ASP A 60 4.68 -11.46 -15.92
C ASP A 60 5.36 -10.13 -15.53
N LYS A 61 6.68 -10.14 -15.31
CA LYS A 61 7.45 -8.89 -15.18
C LYS A 61 7.36 -8.04 -16.44
N GLU A 62 7.44 -8.63 -17.62
CA GLU A 62 7.31 -7.88 -18.88
C GLU A 62 5.88 -7.32 -19.05
N LYS A 63 4.84 -8.03 -18.61
CA LYS A 63 3.47 -7.51 -18.58
C LYS A 63 3.37 -6.30 -17.64
N LEU A 64 3.95 -6.38 -16.44
CA LEU A 64 3.98 -5.25 -15.51
C LEU A 64 4.75 -4.05 -16.10
N LYS A 65 5.90 -4.27 -16.73
CA LYS A 65 6.65 -3.17 -17.39
C LYS A 65 5.81 -2.46 -18.46
N LYS A 66 4.99 -3.20 -19.21
CA LYS A 66 4.08 -2.60 -20.21
C LYS A 66 3.03 -1.70 -19.54
N LEU A 67 2.47 -2.13 -18.41
CA LEU A 67 1.53 -1.30 -17.62
C LEU A 67 2.21 -0.04 -17.08
N LEU A 68 3.41 -0.17 -16.53
CA LEU A 68 4.15 0.92 -15.93
C LEU A 68 4.55 2.03 -16.91
N LYS A 69 4.71 1.71 -18.21
CA LYS A 69 5.00 2.73 -19.24
C LYS A 69 3.95 3.84 -19.31
N ASN A 70 2.71 3.51 -19.01
CA ASN A 70 1.57 4.44 -19.08
C ASN A 70 1.00 4.80 -17.70
N ALA A 71 1.57 4.27 -16.62
CA ALA A 71 1.14 4.59 -15.28
C ALA A 71 1.68 5.93 -14.82
N ASP A 72 0.88 6.69 -14.07
CA ASP A 72 1.33 7.91 -13.42
C ASP A 72 1.97 7.62 -12.06
N VAL A 73 1.45 6.64 -11.34
CA VAL A 73 1.87 6.30 -9.96
C VAL A 73 1.97 4.80 -9.78
N ILE A 74 3.01 4.34 -9.10
CA ILE A 74 3.08 3.01 -8.51
C ILE A 74 3.01 3.13 -6.99
N VAL A 75 2.11 2.38 -6.38
CA VAL A 75 1.97 2.32 -4.92
C VAL A 75 2.30 0.92 -4.44
N ASP A 76 3.22 0.80 -3.50
CA ASP A 76 3.51 -0.46 -2.83
C ASP A 76 3.43 -0.34 -1.30
N ASN A 77 3.13 -1.44 -0.64
CA ASN A 77 3.09 -1.57 0.82
C ASN A 77 4.01 -2.71 1.27
N PHE A 78 5.11 -2.90 0.57
CA PHE A 78 6.10 -3.92 0.88
C PHE A 78 7.10 -3.44 1.94
N ARG A 79 7.81 -4.40 2.53
CA ARG A 79 9.02 -4.09 3.29
C ARG A 79 10.08 -3.51 2.34
N PRO A 80 10.97 -2.62 2.85
CA PRO A 80 12.04 -2.07 2.04
C PRO A 80 12.84 -3.14 1.29
N GLY A 81 13.08 -2.89 0.01
CA GLY A 81 13.85 -3.78 -0.86
C GLY A 81 13.08 -4.95 -1.49
N VAL A 82 11.84 -5.23 -1.11
CA VAL A 82 11.07 -6.35 -1.70
C VAL A 82 10.76 -6.08 -3.16
N LEU A 83 10.29 -4.89 -3.52
CA LEU A 83 10.02 -4.51 -4.90
C LEU A 83 11.30 -4.56 -5.76
N ALA A 84 12.44 -4.13 -5.20
CA ALA A 84 13.74 -4.22 -5.85
C ALA A 84 14.17 -5.67 -6.11
N LYS A 85 13.96 -6.58 -5.14
CA LYS A 85 14.22 -8.02 -5.32
C LYS A 85 13.38 -8.66 -6.44
N MET A 86 12.22 -8.11 -6.71
CA MET A 86 11.37 -8.52 -7.84
C MET A 86 11.87 -7.94 -9.18
N GLY A 87 12.91 -7.09 -9.18
CA GLY A 87 13.48 -6.47 -10.36
C GLY A 87 12.89 -5.10 -10.71
N PHE A 88 12.22 -4.46 -9.76
CA PHE A 88 11.60 -3.14 -9.89
C PHE A 88 12.19 -2.15 -8.88
N ASP A 89 13.52 -2.04 -8.87
CA ASP A 89 14.20 -0.99 -8.13
C ASP A 89 13.94 0.39 -8.74
N ARG A 90 14.31 1.45 -8.00
CA ARG A 90 14.07 2.83 -8.40
C ARG A 90 14.65 3.16 -9.78
N ASN A 91 15.86 2.69 -10.09
CA ASN A 91 16.51 2.98 -11.36
C ASN A 91 15.79 2.27 -12.51
N THR A 92 15.42 1.01 -12.32
CA THR A 92 14.62 0.24 -13.27
C THR A 92 13.27 0.92 -13.53
N LEU A 93 12.53 1.31 -12.49
CA LEU A 93 11.26 2.00 -12.63
C LEU A 93 11.42 3.34 -13.37
N SER A 94 12.43 4.13 -13.04
CA SER A 94 12.72 5.40 -13.73
C SER A 94 13.13 5.20 -15.19
N SER A 95 13.80 4.09 -15.51
CA SER A 95 14.15 3.76 -16.89
C SER A 95 12.94 3.33 -17.74
N ILE A 96 11.94 2.70 -17.11
CA ILE A 96 10.70 2.29 -17.79
C ILE A 96 9.82 3.52 -18.05
N ASN A 97 9.69 4.40 -17.05
CA ASN A 97 8.89 5.61 -17.14
C ASN A 97 9.47 6.69 -16.22
N PRO A 98 10.20 7.68 -16.81
CA PRO A 98 10.82 8.76 -16.03
C PRO A 98 9.83 9.65 -15.27
N ARG A 99 8.56 9.65 -15.68
CA ARG A 99 7.49 10.42 -15.03
C ARG A 99 6.76 9.67 -13.93
N LEU A 100 7.07 8.37 -13.73
CA LEU A 100 6.41 7.54 -12.75
C LEU A 100 6.69 8.01 -11.32
N VAL A 101 5.66 8.38 -10.60
CA VAL A 101 5.75 8.65 -9.17
C VAL A 101 5.79 7.33 -8.40
N GLN A 102 6.80 7.16 -7.57
CA GLN A 102 6.98 5.96 -6.76
C GLN A 102 6.59 6.25 -5.31
N ALA A 103 5.58 5.58 -4.82
CA ALA A 103 5.05 5.73 -3.48
C ALA A 103 5.09 4.40 -2.71
N SER A 104 5.85 4.36 -1.63
CA SER A 104 5.96 3.19 -0.77
C SER A 104 5.50 3.51 0.63
N VAL A 105 4.65 2.65 1.21
CA VAL A 105 4.23 2.75 2.60
C VAL A 105 4.77 1.55 3.36
N ASN A 106 5.49 1.83 4.44
CA ASN A 106 5.99 0.81 5.36
C ASN A 106 6.09 1.37 6.78
N GLY A 107 6.43 0.53 7.76
CA GLY A 107 6.34 0.91 9.16
C GLY A 107 7.39 1.90 9.65
N PHE A 108 8.59 1.93 9.04
CA PHE A 108 9.73 2.68 9.60
C PHE A 108 10.52 3.48 8.54
N GLY A 109 10.01 3.57 7.31
CA GLY A 109 10.75 4.16 6.22
C GLY A 109 11.78 3.21 5.61
N SER A 110 12.49 3.69 4.59
CA SER A 110 13.53 2.91 3.88
C SER A 110 14.92 3.05 4.50
N GLU A 111 15.11 3.99 5.41
CA GLU A 111 16.38 4.34 6.04
C GLU A 111 16.28 4.33 7.56
N GLY A 112 17.42 4.27 8.23
CA GLY A 112 17.50 4.26 9.68
C GLY A 112 17.55 2.85 10.31
N GLU A 113 17.81 2.81 11.61
CA GLU A 113 18.05 1.58 12.38
C GLU A 113 16.89 0.58 12.33
N TYR A 114 15.65 1.09 12.24
CA TYR A 114 14.44 0.27 12.26
C TYR A 114 13.90 -0.07 10.87
N SER A 115 14.54 0.38 9.79
CA SER A 115 14.04 0.21 8.42
C SER A 115 13.73 -1.24 8.04
N GLN A 116 14.47 -2.21 8.60
CA GLN A 116 14.26 -3.64 8.32
C GLN A 116 13.28 -4.33 9.29
N ARG A 117 12.79 -3.61 10.31
CA ARG A 117 11.82 -4.19 11.26
C ARG A 117 10.44 -4.29 10.63
N PRO A 118 9.72 -5.40 10.85
CA PRO A 118 8.32 -5.49 10.47
C PRO A 118 7.49 -4.57 11.35
N ALA A 119 6.49 -3.93 10.75
CA ALA A 119 5.47 -3.22 11.50
C ALA A 119 4.09 -3.51 10.91
N PHE A 120 3.15 -3.65 11.82
CA PHE A 120 1.73 -3.55 11.55
C PHE A 120 1.18 -2.32 12.28
N ASP A 121 -0.03 -1.94 12.00
CA ASP A 121 -0.70 -0.79 12.60
C ASP A 121 -0.49 -0.67 14.12
N PHE A 122 -0.70 -1.76 14.86
CA PHE A 122 -0.56 -1.74 16.31
C PHE A 122 0.87 -1.49 16.80
N ILE A 123 1.89 -1.86 16.02
CA ILE A 123 3.28 -1.52 16.32
C ILE A 123 3.50 -0.01 16.16
N ALA A 124 2.96 0.58 15.09
CA ALA A 124 3.03 2.03 14.87
C ALA A 124 2.30 2.79 15.98
N GLN A 125 1.10 2.33 16.39
CA GLN A 125 0.37 2.91 17.53
C GLN A 125 1.17 2.84 18.85
N ALA A 126 1.86 1.72 19.10
CA ALA A 126 2.65 1.54 20.32
C ALA A 126 3.87 2.47 20.34
N ILE A 127 4.67 2.48 19.26
CA ILE A 127 5.91 3.25 19.18
C ILE A 127 5.64 4.77 19.16
N SER A 128 4.56 5.20 18.50
CA SER A 128 4.18 6.62 18.47
C SER A 128 3.66 7.16 19.81
N GLY A 129 3.45 6.29 20.80
CA GLY A 129 2.81 6.66 22.06
C GLY A 129 1.28 6.80 21.98
N PHE A 130 0.67 6.59 20.80
CA PHE A 130 -0.77 6.74 20.62
C PHE A 130 -1.57 5.83 21.56
N MET A 131 -1.09 4.61 21.82
CA MET A 131 -1.74 3.67 22.73
C MET A 131 -1.76 4.17 24.18
N SER A 132 -0.83 5.03 24.60
CA SER A 132 -0.80 5.60 25.95
C SER A 132 -1.87 6.66 26.16
N LEU A 133 -2.42 7.23 25.07
CA LEU A 133 -3.55 8.16 25.13
C LEU A 133 -4.90 7.44 25.14
N ASN A 134 -4.91 6.18 24.77
CA ASN A 134 -6.07 5.30 24.83
C ASN A 134 -5.97 4.39 26.05
N GLY A 135 -7.01 4.28 26.80
CA GLY A 135 -7.02 3.43 27.98
C GLY A 135 -7.21 4.22 29.26
N SER A 136 -6.95 3.56 30.34
CA SER A 136 -7.14 4.11 31.70
C SER A 136 -6.08 3.54 32.64
N GLU A 137 -6.02 4.02 33.87
CA GLU A 137 -5.16 3.43 34.89
C GLU A 137 -5.41 1.93 35.11
N LYS A 138 -6.68 1.48 34.92
CA LYS A 138 -7.05 0.07 35.08
C LYS A 138 -6.62 -0.80 33.90
N THR A 139 -6.66 -0.29 32.68
CA THR A 139 -6.38 -1.08 31.47
C THR A 139 -4.95 -0.93 30.99
N GLY A 140 -4.25 0.11 31.41
CA GLY A 140 -3.01 0.52 30.77
C GLY A 140 -3.21 1.01 29.32
N PRO A 141 -2.14 1.15 28.55
CA PRO A 141 -2.20 1.53 27.14
C PRO A 141 -2.97 0.50 26.30
N VAL A 142 -3.90 0.97 25.46
CA VAL A 142 -4.75 0.12 24.61
C VAL A 142 -4.72 0.61 23.18
N ARG A 143 -4.68 -0.31 22.21
CA ARG A 143 -4.82 0.04 20.81
C ARG A 143 -6.25 0.46 20.47
N THR A 144 -6.43 1.26 19.41
CA THR A 144 -7.75 1.46 18.81
C THR A 144 -8.21 0.21 18.06
N ALA A 145 -9.51 0.01 17.96
CA ALA A 145 -10.08 -1.09 17.17
C ALA A 145 -9.80 -0.92 15.66
N ALA A 146 -9.93 0.32 15.15
CA ALA A 146 -9.58 0.66 13.78
C ALA A 146 -8.05 0.74 13.61
N PRO A 147 -7.48 0.32 12.46
CA PRO A 147 -6.06 0.44 12.17
C PRO A 147 -5.71 1.89 11.80
N ILE A 148 -5.72 2.76 12.81
CA ILE A 148 -5.67 4.21 12.64
C ILE A 148 -4.38 4.69 11.98
N SER A 149 -3.24 4.08 12.30
CA SER A 149 -1.94 4.45 11.71
C SER A 149 -1.91 4.12 10.22
N ASP A 150 -2.45 2.96 9.82
CA ASP A 150 -2.59 2.56 8.43
C ASP A 150 -3.53 3.48 7.65
N LEU A 151 -4.66 3.83 8.24
CA LEU A 151 -5.65 4.71 7.59
C LEU A 151 -5.09 6.12 7.42
N ILE A 152 -4.45 6.68 8.46
CA ILE A 152 -3.83 8.00 8.38
C ILE A 152 -2.72 8.01 7.32
N ALA A 153 -1.82 7.03 7.32
CA ALA A 153 -0.76 6.95 6.32
C ALA A 153 -1.30 6.87 4.90
N GLY A 154 -2.34 6.05 4.66
CA GLY A 154 -3.00 5.95 3.36
C GLY A 154 -3.70 7.23 2.94
N LEU A 155 -4.36 7.93 3.87
CA LEU A 155 -5.02 9.20 3.61
C LEU A 155 -4.00 10.29 3.22
N TYR A 156 -2.94 10.48 4.01
CA TYR A 156 -1.91 11.47 3.69
C TYR A 156 -1.21 11.17 2.37
N LEU A 157 -0.92 9.89 2.09
CA LEU A 157 -0.33 9.51 0.80
C LEU A 157 -1.26 9.87 -0.36
N SER A 158 -2.58 9.69 -0.23
CA SER A 158 -3.54 10.08 -1.27
C SER A 158 -3.56 11.60 -1.51
N LEU A 159 -3.47 12.39 -0.44
CA LEU A 159 -3.40 13.86 -0.53
C LEU A 159 -2.13 14.34 -1.24
N ILE A 160 -0.99 13.70 -0.98
CA ILE A 160 0.28 14.01 -1.68
C ILE A 160 0.12 13.85 -3.19
N HIS A 161 -0.53 12.76 -3.64
CA HIS A 161 -0.76 12.52 -5.07
C HIS A 161 -1.75 13.53 -5.70
N ILE A 162 -2.71 14.03 -4.94
CA ILE A 162 -3.69 15.02 -5.41
C ILE A 162 -3.08 16.43 -5.45
N SER A 163 -2.28 16.79 -4.43
CA SER A 163 -1.79 18.16 -4.25
C SER A 163 -0.48 18.46 -4.96
N GLU A 164 0.23 17.47 -5.49
CA GLU A 164 1.51 17.61 -6.18
C GLU A 164 1.45 17.44 -7.74
N PRO A 165 0.29 17.56 -8.43
CA PRO A 165 0.25 17.51 -9.90
C PRO A 165 0.98 18.69 -10.54
N THR A 166 1.31 19.74 -9.78
CA THR A 166 1.95 20.97 -10.23
C THR A 166 3.48 20.93 -10.23
N ARG A 167 4.10 19.91 -9.64
CA ARG A 167 5.58 19.73 -9.66
C ARG A 167 6.10 18.97 -10.88
N ARG A 168 5.31 18.82 -11.92
CA ARG A 168 5.80 18.32 -13.20
C ARG A 168 6.48 19.45 -13.94
N PRO A 169 7.78 19.31 -14.33
CA PRO A 169 8.42 20.27 -15.21
C PRO A 169 7.73 20.30 -16.57
#